data_5884638c89bcf3b28d29cbd3804569e2
#
_entry.id   5884638c89bcf3b28d29cbd3804569e2
#
_cell.length_a   1.000
_cell.length_b   1.000
_cell.length_c   1.000
_cell.angle_alpha   90.00
_cell.angle_beta   90.00
_cell.angle_gamma   90.00
#
_symmetry.space_group_name_H-M   'P 1'
#
loop_
_entity.id
_entity.type
_entity.pdbx_description
1 polymer ?
#
loop_
_entity_poly.entity_id
_entity_poly.type
_entity_poly.pdbx_seq_one_letter_code
_entity_poly.pdbx_strand_id
1 'polypeptide(L)'
;MLNFIPINPDNWRIPLSIFPSQTGFVADKMITLAQAFAYREFNSQAYLIYDHQLPVGLIMYHDLPQVQAYHLSEFFIDKHYQGQGYGRQAMNQFLGNIRREKRFSAVELCILENNDLARNDMDSLDLWKQVMLTEMKSYFV
;
A
#
# COMPACT_ATOMS: atom_id res chain seq x y z
N MET A 1 -14.82 -8.91 0.11
CA MET A 1 -13.80 -8.30 -0.76
C MET A 1 -13.73 -6.81 -0.47
N LEU A 2 -12.54 -6.27 -0.39
CA LEU A 2 -12.34 -4.83 -0.19
C LEU A 2 -12.47 -4.10 -1.52
N ASN A 3 -12.86 -2.83 -1.45
CA ASN A 3 -12.91 -1.94 -2.62
C ASN A 3 -11.83 -0.86 -2.50
N PHE A 4 -11.06 -0.69 -3.56
CA PHE A 4 -10.09 0.39 -3.69
C PHE A 4 -10.75 1.53 -4.47
N ILE A 5 -11.03 2.63 -3.79
CA ILE A 5 -11.71 3.77 -4.37
C ILE A 5 -10.69 4.90 -4.59
N PRO A 6 -10.52 5.38 -5.82
CA PRO A 6 -9.58 6.47 -6.09
C PRO A 6 -9.90 7.71 -5.25
N ILE A 7 -8.85 8.40 -4.81
CA ILE A 7 -9.00 9.69 -4.15
C ILE A 7 -9.62 10.67 -5.16
N ASN A 8 -10.64 11.40 -4.71
CA ASN A 8 -11.39 12.34 -5.53
C ASN A 8 -11.89 13.53 -4.67
N PRO A 9 -12.55 14.54 -5.26
CA PRO A 9 -13.04 15.69 -4.51
C PRO A 9 -14.03 15.36 -3.40
N ASP A 10 -14.73 14.24 -3.49
CA ASP A 10 -15.74 13.86 -2.50
C ASP A 10 -15.18 13.10 -1.31
N ASN A 11 -14.02 12.41 -1.46
CA ASN A 11 -13.52 11.50 -0.42
C ASN A 11 -12.16 11.88 0.18
N TRP A 12 -11.46 12.87 -0.35
CA TRP A 12 -10.10 13.18 0.10
C TRP A 12 -10.04 13.65 1.56
N ARG A 13 -11.16 14.12 2.12
CA ARG A 13 -11.25 14.62 3.50
C ARG A 13 -11.60 13.54 4.52
N ILE A 14 -11.92 12.32 4.08
CA ILE A 14 -12.28 11.24 5.02
C ILE A 14 -11.11 11.03 5.97
N PRO A 15 -11.35 11.12 7.30
CA PRO A 15 -10.26 10.99 8.28
C PRO A 15 -9.81 9.54 8.40
N LEU A 16 -8.50 9.35 8.34
CA LEU A 16 -7.82 8.09 8.64
C LEU A 16 -6.64 8.38 9.54
N SER A 17 -6.39 7.54 10.54
CA SER A 17 -5.37 7.77 11.55
C SER A 17 -4.46 6.57 11.72
N ILE A 18 -3.21 6.84 12.07
CA ILE A 18 -2.24 5.81 12.45
C ILE A 18 -1.95 5.92 13.94
N PHE A 19 -1.44 4.84 14.56
CA PHE A 19 -0.96 4.93 15.92
C PHE A 19 0.27 5.83 15.99
N PRO A 20 0.48 6.60 17.08
CA PRO A 20 1.69 7.41 17.25
C PRO A 20 2.98 6.62 17.10
N SER A 21 3.00 5.36 17.50
CA SER A 21 4.14 4.46 17.33
C SER A 21 4.47 4.14 15.87
N GLN A 22 3.57 4.40 14.94
CA GLN A 22 3.73 4.12 13.52
C GLN A 22 4.22 5.33 12.71
N THR A 23 4.28 6.51 13.30
CA THR A 23 4.65 7.75 12.59
C THR A 23 6.06 7.72 11.99
N GLY A 24 6.94 6.87 12.50
CA GLY A 24 8.28 6.68 11.95
C GLY A 24 8.34 5.69 10.78
N PHE A 25 7.25 4.95 10.50
CA PHE A 25 7.22 3.89 9.50
C PHE A 25 6.28 4.19 8.34
N VAL A 26 5.23 4.96 8.60
CA VAL A 26 4.15 5.22 7.64
C VAL A 26 3.89 6.72 7.61
N ALA A 27 3.77 7.27 6.41
CA ALA A 27 3.31 8.64 6.24
C ALA A 27 1.82 8.72 6.57
N ASP A 28 1.39 9.83 7.16
CA ASP A 28 -0.03 10.07 7.38
C ASP A 28 -0.76 10.30 6.04
N LYS A 29 -2.08 10.41 6.11
CA LYS A 29 -2.89 10.58 4.90
C LYS A 29 -2.50 11.83 4.10
N MET A 30 -2.24 12.94 4.77
CA MET A 30 -1.93 14.20 4.07
C MET A 30 -0.59 14.13 3.36
N ILE A 31 0.41 13.56 4.00
CA ILE A 31 1.73 13.35 3.38
C ILE A 31 1.61 12.38 2.21
N THR A 32 0.84 11.31 2.37
CA THR A 32 0.61 10.33 1.31
C THR A 32 -0.04 10.97 0.07
N LEU A 33 -1.05 11.82 0.28
CA LEU A 33 -1.71 12.50 -0.84
C LEU A 33 -0.79 13.51 -1.53
N ALA A 34 0.02 14.23 -0.76
CA ALA A 34 1.03 15.12 -1.32
C ALA A 34 2.07 14.36 -2.14
N GLN A 35 2.50 13.20 -1.66
CA GLN A 35 3.42 12.33 -2.37
C GLN A 35 2.81 11.80 -3.67
N ALA A 36 1.55 11.38 -3.63
CA ALA A 36 0.85 10.92 -4.82
C ALA A 36 0.79 12.02 -5.89
N PHE A 37 0.55 13.26 -5.50
CA PHE A 37 0.57 14.39 -6.42
C PHE A 37 1.98 14.63 -6.98
N ALA A 38 3.01 14.59 -6.11
CA ALA A 38 4.40 14.81 -6.53
C ALA A 38 4.87 13.78 -7.56
N TYR A 39 4.40 12.54 -7.44
CA TYR A 39 4.75 11.45 -8.35
C TYR A 39 3.71 11.19 -9.45
N ARG A 40 2.87 12.18 -9.77
CA ARG A 40 1.81 12.02 -10.78
C ARG A 40 2.34 11.66 -12.16
N GLU A 41 3.53 12.10 -12.51
CA GLU A 41 4.16 11.78 -13.79
C GLU A 41 4.65 10.32 -13.85
N PHE A 42 4.76 9.67 -12.71
CA PHE A 42 5.11 8.25 -12.59
C PHE A 42 3.87 7.38 -12.37
N ASN A 43 2.73 7.84 -12.87
CA ASN A 43 1.46 7.11 -12.80
C ASN A 43 1.08 6.72 -11.37
N SER A 44 1.22 7.66 -10.43
CA SER A 44 0.86 7.43 -9.04
C SER A 44 -0.63 7.12 -8.89
N GLN A 45 -0.94 6.18 -7.99
CA GLN A 45 -2.28 5.75 -7.68
C GLN A 45 -2.47 5.80 -6.17
N ALA A 46 -3.46 6.53 -5.71
CA ALA A 46 -3.82 6.58 -4.30
C ALA A 46 -5.29 6.19 -4.14
N TYR A 47 -5.54 5.19 -3.30
CA TYR A 47 -6.87 4.64 -3.08
C TYR A 47 -7.20 4.62 -1.60
N LEU A 48 -8.43 5.01 -1.27
CA LEU A 48 -9.03 4.62 -0.01
C LEU A 48 -9.45 3.16 -0.08
N ILE A 49 -9.22 2.44 0.98
CA ILE A 49 -9.59 1.03 1.10
C ILE A 49 -10.90 0.97 1.89
N TYR A 50 -11.92 0.40 1.29
CA TYR A 50 -13.25 0.29 1.89
C TYR A 50 -13.61 -1.17 2.14
N ASP A 51 -14.19 -1.43 3.31
CA ASP A 51 -14.97 -2.63 3.56
C ASP A 51 -16.44 -2.23 3.48
N HIS A 52 -17.08 -2.56 2.34
CA HIS A 52 -18.41 -2.05 1.99
C HIS A 52 -18.43 -0.51 1.98
N GLN A 53 -19.10 0.13 2.92
CA GLN A 53 -19.17 1.59 3.03
C GLN A 53 -18.23 2.17 4.10
N LEU A 54 -17.40 1.34 4.72
CA LEU A 54 -16.51 1.73 5.80
C LEU A 54 -15.09 1.94 5.28
N PRO A 55 -14.56 3.17 5.30
CA PRO A 55 -13.17 3.41 4.94
C PRO A 55 -12.25 2.89 6.04
N VAL A 56 -11.38 1.96 5.71
CA VAL A 56 -10.51 1.28 6.68
C VAL A 56 -9.03 1.53 6.47
N GLY A 57 -8.62 2.10 5.34
CA GLY A 57 -7.19 2.32 5.09
C GLY A 57 -6.91 3.10 3.82
N LEU A 58 -5.63 3.18 3.51
CA LEU A 58 -5.11 3.92 2.37
C LEU A 58 -3.94 3.15 1.76
N ILE A 59 -3.86 3.16 0.43
CA ILE A 59 -2.74 2.59 -0.30
C ILE A 59 -2.32 3.54 -1.42
N MET A 60 -1.01 3.70 -1.60
CA MET A 60 -0.45 4.55 -2.64
C MET A 60 0.74 3.85 -3.27
N TYR A 61 0.75 3.78 -4.59
CA TYR A 61 1.88 3.25 -5.34
C TYR A 61 2.09 4.04 -6.63
N HIS A 62 3.27 3.90 -7.20
CA HIS A 62 3.61 4.53 -8.48
C HIS A 62 4.57 3.63 -9.26
N ASP A 63 4.84 4.02 -10.50
CA ASP A 63 5.79 3.31 -11.35
C ASP A 63 7.23 3.68 -10.97
N LEU A 64 8.14 2.72 -11.12
CA LEU A 64 9.58 2.91 -11.15
C LEU A 64 10.10 2.40 -12.49
N PRO A 65 10.01 3.21 -13.57
CA PRO A 65 10.33 2.73 -14.91
C PRO A 65 11.80 2.32 -15.08
N GLN A 66 12.71 2.93 -14.33
CA GLN A 66 14.15 2.63 -14.45
C GLN A 66 14.50 1.20 -14.00
N VAL A 67 13.65 0.57 -13.20
CA VAL A 67 13.83 -0.83 -12.77
C VAL A 67 12.64 -1.70 -13.18
N GLN A 68 11.71 -1.15 -13.96
CA GLN A 68 10.51 -1.82 -14.46
C GLN A 68 9.72 -2.50 -13.35
N ALA A 69 9.38 -1.73 -12.32
CA ALA A 69 8.67 -2.21 -11.14
C ALA A 69 7.58 -1.23 -10.73
N TYR A 70 6.59 -1.75 -10.00
CA TYR A 70 5.70 -0.92 -9.18
C TYR A 70 6.40 -0.62 -7.87
N HIS A 71 6.26 0.58 -7.35
CA HIS A 71 6.76 0.95 -6.04
C HIS A 71 5.59 1.19 -5.10
N LEU A 72 5.43 0.32 -4.10
CA LEU A 72 4.44 0.52 -3.03
C LEU A 72 5.02 1.53 -2.04
N SER A 73 4.57 2.77 -2.14
CA SER A 73 5.12 3.87 -1.35
C SER A 73 4.52 3.94 0.05
N GLU A 74 3.21 3.84 0.14
CA GLU A 74 2.50 4.00 1.40
C GLU A 74 1.34 3.01 1.47
N PHE A 75 1.18 2.41 2.64
CA PHE A 75 0.08 1.50 2.92
C PHE A 75 -0.17 1.47 4.41
N PHE A 76 -1.40 1.74 4.82
CA PHE A 76 -1.77 1.58 6.22
C PHE A 76 -3.27 1.28 6.37
N ILE A 77 -3.60 0.62 7.47
CA ILE A 77 -4.96 0.43 7.95
C ILE A 77 -5.17 1.41 9.11
N ASP A 78 -6.32 2.09 9.11
CA ASP A 78 -6.69 3.00 10.18
C ASP A 78 -6.56 2.30 11.54
N LYS A 79 -6.05 3.03 12.54
CA LYS A 79 -5.77 2.47 13.86
C LYS A 79 -6.97 1.79 14.52
N HIS A 80 -8.19 2.24 14.20
CA HIS A 80 -9.42 1.68 14.77
C HIS A 80 -9.78 0.31 14.18
N TYR A 81 -9.17 -0.06 13.06
CA TYR A 81 -9.51 -1.28 12.31
C TYR A 81 -8.33 -2.24 12.17
N GLN A 82 -7.21 -1.96 12.80
CA GLN A 82 -6.06 -2.87 12.79
C GLN A 82 -6.34 -4.14 13.59
N GLY A 83 -5.66 -5.22 13.26
CA GLY A 83 -5.82 -6.51 13.93
C GLY A 83 -7.05 -7.30 13.51
N GLN A 84 -7.73 -6.92 12.43
CA GLN A 84 -8.95 -7.57 11.94
C GLN A 84 -8.76 -8.26 10.59
N GLY A 85 -7.53 -8.35 10.11
CA GLY A 85 -7.21 -9.01 8.84
C GLY A 85 -7.30 -8.13 7.61
N TYR A 86 -7.63 -6.85 7.74
CA TYR A 86 -7.75 -5.92 6.60
C TYR A 86 -6.43 -5.72 5.86
N GLY A 87 -5.32 -5.63 6.58
CA GLY A 87 -4.02 -5.44 5.97
C GLY A 87 -3.66 -6.57 5.01
N ARG A 88 -3.89 -7.81 5.44
CA ARG A 88 -3.64 -8.98 4.59
C ARG A 88 -4.57 -9.01 3.39
N GLN A 89 -5.86 -8.76 3.58
CA GLN A 89 -6.83 -8.72 2.49
C GLN A 89 -6.47 -7.65 1.47
N ALA A 90 -6.13 -6.45 1.94
CA ALA A 90 -5.77 -5.33 1.07
C ALA A 90 -4.51 -5.64 0.26
N MET A 91 -3.49 -6.22 0.90
CA MET A 91 -2.25 -6.57 0.22
C MET A 91 -2.49 -7.66 -0.84
N ASN A 92 -3.27 -8.68 -0.52
CA ASN A 92 -3.65 -9.71 -1.48
C ASN A 92 -4.36 -9.10 -2.69
N GLN A 93 -5.28 -8.18 -2.45
CA GLN A 93 -6.02 -7.53 -3.51
C GLN A 93 -5.13 -6.63 -4.36
N PHE A 94 -4.23 -5.88 -3.74
CA PHE A 94 -3.23 -5.06 -4.45
C PHE A 94 -2.38 -5.93 -5.38
N LEU A 95 -1.82 -7.02 -4.87
CA LEU A 95 -1.01 -7.92 -5.67
C LEU A 95 -1.81 -8.54 -6.82
N GLY A 96 -3.07 -8.89 -6.57
CA GLY A 96 -3.96 -9.36 -7.62
C GLY A 96 -4.23 -8.31 -8.71
N ASN A 97 -4.43 -7.06 -8.30
CA ASN A 97 -4.67 -5.95 -9.22
C ASN A 97 -3.47 -5.70 -10.14
N ILE A 98 -2.27 -5.60 -9.58
CA ILE A 98 -1.07 -5.34 -10.37
C ILE A 98 -0.73 -6.50 -11.30
N ARG A 99 -1.03 -7.72 -10.92
CA ARG A 99 -0.89 -8.88 -11.82
C ARG A 99 -1.79 -8.78 -13.04
N ARG A 100 -3.01 -8.31 -12.85
CA ARG A 100 -3.95 -8.12 -13.96
C ARG A 100 -3.54 -6.98 -14.89
N GLU A 101 -2.92 -5.93 -14.35
CA GLU A 101 -2.42 -4.82 -15.17
C GLU A 101 -1.29 -5.25 -16.13
N LYS A 102 -0.44 -6.17 -15.72
CA LYS A 102 0.65 -6.74 -16.53
C LYS A 102 1.64 -5.71 -17.10
N ARG A 103 1.76 -4.55 -16.47
CA ARG A 103 2.71 -3.53 -16.95
C ARG A 103 4.13 -3.83 -16.49
N PHE A 104 4.29 -4.31 -15.27
CA PHE A 104 5.57 -4.72 -14.71
C PHE A 104 5.42 -6.06 -14.00
N SER A 105 6.54 -6.78 -13.88
CA SER A 105 6.58 -8.09 -13.22
C SER A 105 7.12 -8.04 -11.79
N ALA A 106 7.50 -6.86 -11.30
CA ALA A 106 8.11 -6.70 -9.98
C ALA A 106 7.37 -5.64 -9.16
N VAL A 107 7.39 -5.83 -7.85
CA VAL A 107 6.93 -4.84 -6.87
C VAL A 107 8.09 -4.56 -5.94
N GLU A 108 8.39 -3.28 -5.77
CA GLU A 108 9.38 -2.80 -4.83
C GLU A 108 8.67 -2.16 -3.66
N LEU A 109 9.10 -2.47 -2.46
CA LEU A 109 8.59 -1.82 -1.26
C LEU A 109 9.73 -1.63 -0.26
N CYS A 110 9.55 -0.65 0.61
CA CYS A 110 10.52 -0.32 1.63
C CYS A 110 9.92 -0.63 3.00
N ILE A 111 10.61 -1.49 3.76
CA ILE A 111 10.22 -1.82 5.14
C ILE A 111 11.38 -1.42 6.03
N LEU A 112 11.09 -0.58 7.04
CA LEU A 112 12.11 -0.22 8.02
C LEU A 112 12.52 -1.47 8.82
N GLU A 113 13.80 -1.55 9.14
CA GLU A 113 14.40 -2.72 9.80
C GLU A 113 13.71 -3.07 11.12
N ASN A 114 13.26 -2.06 11.85
CA ASN A 114 12.61 -2.23 13.15
C ASN A 114 11.07 -2.30 13.06
N ASN A 115 10.50 -2.40 11.88
CA ASN A 115 9.07 -2.57 11.69
C ASN A 115 8.70 -4.06 11.57
N ASP A 116 8.81 -4.78 12.68
CA ASP A 116 8.60 -6.23 12.72
C ASP A 116 7.17 -6.63 12.36
N LEU A 117 6.19 -5.81 12.70
CA LEU A 117 4.78 -6.09 12.41
C LEU A 117 4.55 -6.14 10.89
N ALA A 118 5.03 -5.15 10.16
CA ALA A 118 4.90 -5.13 8.70
C ALA A 118 5.66 -6.30 8.05
N ARG A 119 6.84 -6.64 8.56
CA ARG A 119 7.62 -7.79 8.09
C ARG A 119 6.87 -9.10 8.26
N ASN A 120 6.31 -9.31 9.45
CA ASN A 120 5.56 -10.53 9.75
C ASN A 120 4.32 -10.65 8.87
N ASP A 121 3.60 -9.55 8.64
CA ASP A 121 2.44 -9.53 7.75
C ASP A 121 2.84 -9.89 6.32
N MET A 122 3.94 -9.34 5.82
CA MET A 122 4.43 -9.64 4.48
C MET A 122 4.91 -11.09 4.35
N ASP A 123 5.67 -11.58 5.33
CA ASP A 123 6.19 -12.95 5.33
C ASP A 123 5.08 -14.00 5.42
N SER A 124 3.95 -13.68 6.02
CA SER A 124 2.81 -14.59 6.18
C SER A 124 1.94 -14.70 4.92
N LEU A 125 2.16 -13.87 3.90
CA LEU A 125 1.40 -13.90 2.67
C LEU A 125 1.96 -14.96 1.72
N ASP A 126 1.18 -16.01 1.42
CA ASP A 126 1.56 -17.02 0.43
C ASP A 126 1.79 -16.41 -0.96
N LEU A 127 1.09 -15.34 -1.27
CA LEU A 127 1.27 -14.56 -2.48
C LEU A 127 2.65 -13.93 -2.58
N TRP A 128 3.28 -13.64 -1.45
CA TRP A 128 4.66 -13.15 -1.40
C TRP A 128 5.61 -14.11 -2.10
N LYS A 129 5.48 -15.40 -1.82
CA LYS A 129 6.31 -16.43 -2.45
C LYS A 129 6.05 -16.53 -3.96
N GLN A 130 4.82 -16.31 -4.41
CA GLN A 130 4.47 -16.34 -5.82
C GLN A 130 4.92 -15.09 -6.58
N VAL A 131 4.94 -13.94 -5.91
CA VAL A 131 5.43 -12.69 -6.49
C VAL A 131 6.96 -12.67 -6.47
N MET A 132 7.59 -13.35 -5.50
CA MET A 132 9.06 -13.56 -5.47
C MET A 132 9.57 -14.36 -6.67
N LEU A 133 8.74 -15.18 -7.30
CA LEU A 133 9.07 -15.80 -8.59
C LEU A 133 9.15 -14.79 -9.74
N THR A 134 8.72 -13.55 -9.49
CA THR A 134 8.76 -12.42 -10.42
C THR A 134 9.46 -11.20 -9.77
N GLU A 135 10.62 -11.42 -9.19
CA GLU A 135 11.51 -10.36 -8.67
C GLU A 135 10.87 -9.30 -7.76
N MET A 136 10.43 -9.71 -6.56
CA MET A 136 10.17 -8.71 -5.51
C MET A 136 11.45 -8.33 -4.80
N LYS A 137 11.72 -7.03 -4.77
CA LYS A 137 12.81 -6.49 -3.95
C LYS A 137 12.20 -5.74 -2.78
N SER A 138 12.43 -6.25 -1.57
CA SER A 138 12.18 -5.47 -0.36
C SER A 138 13.47 -4.74 0.02
N TYR A 139 13.38 -3.43 0.20
CA TYR A 139 14.51 -2.64 0.70
C TYR A 139 14.32 -2.42 2.19
N PHE A 140 15.37 -2.73 2.93
CA PHE A 140 15.46 -2.41 4.35
C PHE A 140 16.19 -1.08 4.48
N VAL A 141 15.54 -0.13 5.11
CA VAL A 141 16.11 1.19 5.41
C VAL A 141 16.45 1.27 6.89
#